data_3c014b4e38aa7f4790f01dd590b51fa1
#
_entry.id   3c014b4e38aa7f4790f01dd590b51fa1
#
_cell.length_a   1.000
_cell.length_b   1.000
_cell.length_c   1.000
_cell.angle_alpha   90.00
_cell.angle_beta   90.00
_cell.angle_gamma   90.00
#
_symmetry.space_group_name_H-M   'P 1'
#
loop_
_entity.id
_entity.type
_entity.pdbx_description
1 polymer ?
#
loop_
_entity_poly.entity_id
_entity_poly.type
_entity_poly.pdbx_seq_one_letter_code
_entity_poly.pdbx_strand_id
1 'polypeptide(L)'
;TGLIDDSDTSILNNTTTVTMGKFFTPVLLSTSYTINYNNAFYNPYTGYNTASGGVIASTGFYLDNSTETEYFFDDDGSGNLRIYSLSSAGVRTYLNSTAGTVDYANGTISTTALLISAVSDVDGASSTQIRVTAIPKSNDVIPVRNQILEIDLVNTVTGGNVDAQATTGVGYTVTSTGTTSTTTVTTPSSTPTSTAY
;
A
#
# COMPACT_ATOMS: atom_id res chain seq x y z
N THR A 1 -1.16 -6.77 -17.69
CA THR A 1 -2.60 -6.97 -17.42
C THR A 1 -3.18 -8.04 -18.33
N GLY A 2 -2.93 -8.03 -19.67
CA GLY A 2 -3.50 -8.96 -20.61
C GLY A 2 -3.36 -10.45 -20.24
N LEU A 3 -2.21 -10.87 -19.71
CA LEU A 3 -2.00 -12.26 -19.29
C LEU A 3 -2.87 -12.69 -18.10
N ILE A 4 -3.26 -11.74 -17.25
CA ILE A 4 -4.16 -12.00 -16.13
C ILE A 4 -5.59 -12.08 -16.65
N ASP A 5 -5.98 -11.15 -17.51
CA ASP A 5 -7.33 -11.10 -18.09
C ASP A 5 -7.62 -12.34 -18.96
N ASP A 6 -6.59 -12.89 -19.61
CA ASP A 6 -6.68 -14.07 -20.45
C ASP A 6 -6.58 -15.40 -19.67
N SER A 7 -6.26 -15.37 -18.37
CA SER A 7 -6.04 -16.59 -17.59
C SER A 7 -7.31 -17.35 -17.25
N ASP A 8 -8.45 -16.65 -17.14
CA ASP A 8 -9.76 -17.26 -16.91
C ASP A 8 -10.87 -16.36 -17.46
N THR A 9 -11.87 -16.96 -18.10
CA THR A 9 -13.01 -16.24 -18.69
C THR A 9 -13.93 -15.57 -17.67
N SER A 10 -13.82 -15.91 -16.39
CA SER A 10 -14.54 -15.25 -15.29
C SER A 10 -13.94 -13.90 -14.91
N ILE A 11 -12.71 -13.60 -15.35
CA ILE A 11 -12.04 -12.33 -15.11
C ILE A 11 -12.48 -11.34 -16.16
N LEU A 12 -13.42 -10.46 -15.79
CA LEU A 12 -13.96 -9.46 -16.72
C LEU A 12 -13.07 -8.23 -16.86
N ASN A 13 -12.31 -7.91 -15.83
CA ASN A 13 -11.42 -6.74 -15.81
C ASN A 13 -10.35 -6.90 -14.72
N ASN A 14 -9.17 -6.35 -15.00
CA ASN A 14 -8.06 -6.30 -14.05
C ASN A 14 -7.45 -4.88 -14.05
N THR A 15 -7.37 -4.28 -12.89
CA THR A 15 -6.65 -3.02 -12.67
C THR A 15 -5.44 -3.28 -11.79
N THR A 16 -4.25 -3.15 -12.38
CA THR A 16 -2.99 -3.30 -11.65
C THR A 16 -2.38 -1.93 -11.39
N THR A 17 -2.16 -1.60 -10.13
CA THR A 17 -1.44 -0.40 -9.72
C THR A 17 -0.08 -0.80 -9.16
N VAL A 18 0.99 -0.24 -9.71
CA VAL A 18 2.34 -0.46 -9.22
C VAL A 18 2.74 0.71 -8.32
N THR A 19 3.18 0.40 -7.11
CA THR A 19 3.71 1.39 -6.16
C THR A 19 5.15 1.07 -5.82
N MET A 20 5.95 2.11 -5.63
CA MET A 20 7.30 1.98 -5.09
C MET A 20 7.22 1.91 -3.57
N GLY A 21 7.96 1.00 -2.94
CA GLY A 21 8.03 0.86 -1.48
C GLY A 21 9.45 1.05 -0.98
N LYS A 22 9.61 1.77 0.13
CA LYS A 22 10.86 1.86 0.89
C LYS A 22 10.61 1.66 2.36
N PHE A 23 11.57 1.04 3.01
CA PHE A 23 11.55 0.79 4.45
C PHE A 23 12.58 1.67 5.14
N PHE A 24 12.24 2.15 6.32
CA PHE A 24 13.21 2.73 7.23
C PHE A 24 12.94 2.28 8.66
N THR A 25 14.01 2.16 9.46
CA THR A 25 13.91 1.80 10.88
C THR A 25 13.96 3.08 11.69
N PRO A 26 12.89 3.41 12.43
CA PRO A 26 12.92 4.57 13.32
C PRO A 26 13.86 4.34 14.50
N VAL A 27 14.41 5.43 15.01
CA VAL A 27 15.20 5.43 16.24
C VAL A 27 14.38 6.10 17.35
N LEU A 28 14.58 5.66 18.60
CA LEU A 28 13.88 6.20 19.80
C LEU A 28 14.44 7.57 20.21
N LEU A 29 14.60 8.46 19.24
CA LEU A 29 15.04 9.84 19.44
C LEU A 29 14.27 10.72 18.46
N SER A 30 13.99 11.96 18.88
CA SER A 30 13.41 12.93 17.96
C SER A 30 14.39 13.23 16.83
N THR A 31 14.10 12.73 15.63
CA THR A 31 14.97 12.87 14.47
C THR A 31 14.16 13.05 13.18
N SER A 32 14.78 13.62 12.17
CA SER A 32 14.22 13.74 10.84
C SER A 32 14.69 12.59 9.95
N TYR A 33 13.82 12.16 9.04
CA TYR A 33 14.09 11.10 8.09
C TYR A 33 13.98 11.64 6.68
N THR A 34 14.89 11.19 5.81
CA THR A 34 14.83 11.47 4.38
C THR A 34 14.79 10.16 3.60
N ILE A 35 13.75 9.99 2.80
CA ILE A 35 13.50 8.80 2.00
C ILE A 35 13.58 9.22 0.55
N ASN A 36 14.58 8.70 -0.18
CA ASN A 36 14.80 9.03 -1.57
C ASN A 36 14.49 7.83 -2.45
N TYR A 37 13.52 7.97 -3.34
CA TYR A 37 13.13 6.93 -4.30
C TYR A 37 13.94 6.98 -5.59
N ASN A 38 14.63 8.09 -5.87
CA ASN A 38 15.34 8.34 -7.13
C ASN A 38 14.43 8.18 -8.36
N ASN A 39 13.15 8.39 -8.18
CA ASN A 39 12.13 8.33 -9.23
C ASN A 39 11.01 9.31 -8.89
N ALA A 40 10.62 10.13 -9.85
CA ALA A 40 9.56 11.12 -9.67
C ALA A 40 8.24 10.47 -9.25
N PHE A 41 7.47 11.17 -8.42
CA PHE A 41 6.14 10.76 -7.99
C PHE A 41 5.05 11.28 -8.90
N TYR A 42 3.92 10.59 -8.91
CA TYR A 42 2.74 11.00 -9.63
C TYR A 42 2.10 12.22 -8.96
N ASN A 43 2.15 13.36 -9.63
CA ASN A 43 1.44 14.56 -9.21
C ASN A 43 1.13 15.41 -10.47
N PRO A 44 -0.03 15.15 -11.12
CA PRO A 44 -0.35 15.79 -12.40
C PRO A 44 -0.52 17.30 -12.29
N TYR A 45 -0.93 17.82 -11.12
CA TYR A 45 -1.04 19.24 -10.81
C TYR A 45 -0.96 19.48 -9.30
N THR A 46 -0.56 20.68 -8.92
CA THR A 46 -0.49 21.09 -7.51
C THR A 46 -1.85 20.98 -6.84
N GLY A 47 -1.88 20.36 -5.66
CA GLY A 47 -3.12 20.11 -4.91
C GLY A 47 -3.89 18.88 -5.38
N TYR A 48 -3.28 18.05 -6.23
CA TYR A 48 -3.86 16.75 -6.56
C TYR A 48 -4.04 15.90 -5.29
N ASN A 49 -5.26 15.42 -5.07
CA ASN A 49 -5.63 14.58 -3.91
C ASN A 49 -5.47 15.24 -2.52
N THR A 50 -5.64 16.56 -2.42
CA THR A 50 -5.52 17.29 -1.14
C THR A 50 -6.39 16.74 -0.01
N ALA A 51 -7.59 16.27 -0.32
CA ALA A 51 -8.58 15.91 0.70
C ALA A 51 -8.36 14.51 1.31
N SER A 52 -7.86 13.55 0.55
CA SER A 52 -7.82 12.14 0.94
C SER A 52 -6.43 11.51 0.94
N GLY A 53 -5.37 12.32 0.80
CA GLY A 53 -4.04 11.83 0.50
C GLY A 53 -3.99 11.25 -0.90
N GLY A 54 -2.84 11.07 -1.49
CA GLY A 54 -2.88 10.64 -2.85
C GLY A 54 -1.77 9.72 -3.27
N VAL A 55 -0.59 10.23 -3.15
CA VAL A 55 0.56 9.61 -3.77
C VAL A 55 1.36 8.81 -2.75
N ILE A 56 1.36 9.27 -1.50
CA ILE A 56 2.14 8.69 -0.42
C ILE A 56 1.21 8.00 0.58
N ALA A 57 1.62 6.83 1.01
CA ALA A 57 1.01 6.12 2.13
C ALA A 57 2.09 5.43 2.97
N SER A 58 1.81 5.13 4.21
CA SER A 58 2.72 4.37 5.07
C SER A 58 2.00 3.28 5.85
N THR A 59 2.78 2.35 6.39
CA THR A 59 2.32 1.51 7.51
C THR A 59 2.21 2.35 8.77
N GLY A 60 1.46 1.86 9.75
CA GLY A 60 1.19 2.55 11.00
C GLY A 60 2.42 2.68 11.89
N PHE A 61 2.43 3.74 12.71
CA PHE A 61 3.45 3.99 13.72
C PHE A 61 2.86 4.77 14.90
N TYR A 62 3.60 4.82 16.00
CA TYR A 62 3.22 5.51 17.22
C TYR A 62 4.21 6.62 17.56
N LEU A 63 3.72 7.70 18.14
CA LEU A 63 4.51 8.89 18.48
C LEU A 63 4.57 9.13 20.00
N ASP A 64 5.61 9.81 20.44
CA ASP A 64 5.73 10.36 21.78
C ASP A 64 5.56 9.35 22.93
N ASN A 65 6.11 8.15 22.75
CA ASN A 65 6.02 7.03 23.70
C ASN A 65 4.58 6.58 24.04
N SER A 66 3.61 6.92 23.21
CA SER A 66 2.24 6.43 23.29
C SER A 66 2.02 5.31 22.30
N THR A 67 1.21 4.33 22.65
CA THR A 67 0.71 3.27 21.77
C THR A 67 -0.80 3.27 21.66
N GLU A 68 -1.45 4.36 22.07
CA GLU A 68 -2.91 4.47 22.05
C GLU A 68 -3.45 4.87 20.69
N THR A 69 -2.71 5.72 19.98
CA THR A 69 -3.16 6.23 18.66
C THR A 69 -2.14 5.87 17.60
N GLU A 70 -2.60 5.13 16.61
CA GLU A 70 -1.82 4.80 15.45
C GLU A 70 -1.88 5.92 14.41
N TYR A 71 -0.71 6.28 13.88
CA TYR A 71 -0.55 7.35 12.91
C TYR A 71 0.00 6.81 11.60
N PHE A 72 -0.28 7.56 10.53
CA PHE A 72 0.11 7.25 9.16
C PHE A 72 0.62 8.51 8.47
N PHE A 73 1.47 8.34 7.46
CA PHE A 73 1.85 9.41 6.55
C PHE A 73 0.94 9.45 5.33
N ASP A 74 0.63 10.64 4.87
CA ASP A 74 0.13 10.92 3.52
C ASP A 74 0.67 12.26 3.02
N ASP A 75 0.28 12.66 1.81
CA ASP A 75 0.65 13.94 1.21
C ASP A 75 -0.59 14.78 0.88
N ASP A 76 -0.39 16.09 0.70
CA ASP A 76 -1.44 17.04 0.34
C ASP A 76 -1.49 17.38 -1.16
N GLY A 77 -0.65 16.77 -1.98
CA GLY A 77 -0.51 17.10 -3.39
C GLY A 77 0.15 18.46 -3.67
N SER A 78 0.51 19.22 -2.62
CA SER A 78 1.11 20.55 -2.73
C SER A 78 2.55 20.61 -2.22
N GLY A 79 3.10 19.49 -1.80
CA GLY A 79 4.47 19.37 -1.34
C GLY A 79 4.61 19.21 0.17
N ASN A 80 3.52 19.07 0.93
CA ASN A 80 3.58 18.81 2.34
C ASN A 80 3.34 17.33 2.63
N LEU A 81 4.17 16.77 3.51
CA LEU A 81 3.91 15.50 4.17
C LEU A 81 3.05 15.74 5.40
N ARG A 82 2.00 14.95 5.58
CA ARG A 82 1.07 15.07 6.70
C ARG A 82 1.09 13.81 7.55
N ILE A 83 0.70 13.96 8.82
CA ILE A 83 0.46 12.86 9.76
C ILE A 83 -1.02 12.85 10.12
N TYR A 84 -1.65 11.70 10.00
CA TYR A 84 -3.05 11.50 10.37
C TYR A 84 -3.25 10.20 11.14
N SER A 85 -4.35 10.13 11.86
CA SER A 85 -4.90 8.92 12.46
C SER A 85 -6.23 8.56 11.81
N LEU A 86 -6.65 7.31 11.97
CA LEU A 86 -7.93 6.82 11.51
C LEU A 86 -8.84 6.56 12.70
N SER A 87 -10.08 7.03 12.64
CA SER A 87 -11.11 6.61 13.57
C SER A 87 -11.56 5.18 13.26
N SER A 88 -12.32 4.56 14.16
CA SER A 88 -12.94 3.25 13.94
C SER A 88 -13.89 3.22 12.71
N ALA A 89 -14.37 4.38 12.28
CA ALA A 89 -15.17 4.55 11.08
C ALA A 89 -14.33 4.82 9.81
N GLY A 90 -12.99 4.78 9.90
CA GLY A 90 -12.08 5.05 8.78
C GLY A 90 -11.94 6.54 8.43
N VAL A 91 -12.42 7.45 9.29
CA VAL A 91 -12.30 8.89 9.04
C VAL A 91 -10.92 9.37 9.48
N ARG A 92 -10.25 10.12 8.58
CA ARG A 92 -8.93 10.70 8.83
C ARG A 92 -9.02 11.92 9.73
N THR A 93 -8.17 11.97 10.74
CA THR A 93 -7.95 13.14 11.57
C THR A 93 -6.47 13.52 11.50
N TYR A 94 -6.18 14.71 11.00
CA TYR A 94 -4.80 15.17 10.83
C TYR A 94 -4.24 15.71 12.13
N LEU A 95 -3.15 15.11 12.61
CA LEU A 95 -2.36 15.58 13.73
C LEU A 95 -1.49 16.77 13.30
N ASN A 96 -0.85 16.65 12.14
CA ASN A 96 0.07 17.65 11.62
C ASN A 96 -0.03 17.68 10.08
N SER A 97 -0.38 18.84 9.55
CA SER A 97 -0.52 19.06 8.09
C SER A 97 0.79 19.42 7.39
N THR A 98 1.86 19.67 8.15
CA THR A 98 3.19 20.09 7.67
C THR A 98 4.29 19.31 8.41
N ALA A 99 4.10 18.02 8.56
CA ALA A 99 5.04 17.12 9.24
C ALA A 99 6.33 16.88 8.44
N GLY A 100 6.40 17.41 7.23
CA GLY A 100 7.55 17.28 6.35
C GLY A 100 7.27 17.83 4.98
N THR A 101 8.15 17.49 4.03
CA THR A 101 8.05 17.93 2.64
C THR A 101 8.08 16.74 1.69
N VAL A 102 7.44 16.90 0.55
CA VAL A 102 7.41 15.95 -0.56
C VAL A 102 7.87 16.63 -1.83
N ASP A 103 8.98 16.17 -2.37
CA ASP A 103 9.48 16.60 -3.68
C ASP A 103 9.04 15.57 -4.73
N TYR A 104 7.95 15.87 -5.42
CA TYR A 104 7.40 14.97 -6.44
C TYR A 104 8.30 14.83 -7.66
N ALA A 105 9.08 15.86 -8.00
CA ALA A 105 9.94 15.85 -9.17
C ALA A 105 11.16 14.94 -8.99
N ASN A 106 11.74 14.97 -7.80
CA ASN A 106 12.92 14.17 -7.47
C ASN A 106 12.58 12.86 -6.74
N GLY A 107 11.32 12.70 -6.31
CA GLY A 107 10.89 11.52 -5.58
C GLY A 107 11.53 11.41 -4.20
N THR A 108 11.52 12.52 -3.45
CA THR A 108 12.11 12.58 -2.11
C THR A 108 11.06 13.00 -1.09
N ILE A 109 11.03 12.31 0.04
CA ILE A 109 10.19 12.60 1.20
C ILE A 109 11.12 12.95 2.36
N SER A 110 10.89 14.07 3.02
CA SER A 110 11.63 14.48 4.21
C SER A 110 10.68 14.82 5.33
N THR A 111 10.88 14.23 6.52
CA THR A 111 10.10 14.54 7.72
C THR A 111 10.75 15.65 8.53
N THR A 112 9.96 16.41 9.28
CA THR A 112 10.47 17.15 10.44
C THR A 112 10.97 16.19 11.50
N ALA A 113 11.58 16.70 12.58
CA ALA A 113 11.99 15.84 13.69
C ALA A 113 10.76 15.22 14.35
N LEU A 114 10.71 13.89 14.42
CA LEU A 114 9.63 13.09 15.00
C LEU A 114 10.22 12.10 16.00
N LEU A 115 9.56 11.91 17.14
CA LEU A 115 9.86 10.83 18.07
C LEU A 115 8.92 9.66 17.79
N ILE A 116 9.35 8.75 16.91
CA ILE A 116 8.61 7.53 16.61
C ILE A 116 9.00 6.48 17.66
N SER A 117 8.04 6.10 18.48
CA SER A 117 8.28 5.23 19.65
C SER A 117 8.04 3.75 19.35
N ALA A 118 7.15 3.43 18.41
CA ALA A 118 6.84 2.08 18.00
C ALA A 118 6.34 2.06 16.56
N VAL A 119 6.33 0.87 15.96
CA VAL A 119 5.81 0.59 14.62
C VAL A 119 4.69 -0.42 14.75
N SER A 120 3.65 -0.27 13.97
CA SER A 120 2.54 -1.21 13.93
C SER A 120 2.93 -2.52 13.27
N ASP A 121 2.25 -3.59 13.65
CA ASP A 121 2.35 -4.86 12.97
C ASP A 121 1.91 -4.71 11.51
N VAL A 122 2.58 -5.43 10.61
CA VAL A 122 2.26 -5.44 9.18
C VAL A 122 1.76 -6.82 8.83
N ASP A 123 0.54 -6.89 8.31
CA ASP A 123 -0.11 -8.15 7.90
C ASP A 123 -0.11 -9.22 9.00
N GLY A 124 -0.23 -8.79 10.27
CA GLY A 124 -0.23 -9.66 11.45
C GLY A 124 1.16 -10.14 11.90
N ALA A 125 2.22 -9.64 11.29
CA ALA A 125 3.60 -9.90 11.69
C ALA A 125 4.22 -8.66 12.33
N SER A 126 4.94 -8.85 13.43
CA SER A 126 5.65 -7.77 14.11
C SER A 126 6.69 -7.15 13.19
N SER A 127 6.68 -5.84 13.09
CA SER A 127 7.62 -5.06 12.29
C SER A 127 8.46 -4.13 13.15
N THR A 128 9.69 -3.90 12.76
CA THR A 128 10.57 -2.86 13.31
C THR A 128 10.79 -1.72 12.33
N GLN A 129 10.15 -1.80 11.17
CA GLN A 129 10.34 -0.87 10.07
C GLN A 129 9.00 -0.27 9.61
N ILE A 130 9.05 1.00 9.25
CA ILE A 130 7.95 1.66 8.57
C ILE A 130 8.16 1.50 7.07
N ARG A 131 7.17 0.95 6.39
CA ARG A 131 7.11 0.95 4.93
C ARG A 131 6.41 2.22 4.47
N VAL A 132 7.06 2.99 3.62
CA VAL A 132 6.44 4.12 2.92
C VAL A 132 6.30 3.74 1.46
N THR A 133 5.13 3.94 0.91
CA THR A 133 4.82 3.68 -0.50
C THR A 133 4.55 4.97 -1.25
N ALA A 134 4.92 5.01 -2.51
CA ALA A 134 4.66 6.15 -3.39
C ALA A 134 4.26 5.67 -4.80
N ILE A 135 3.35 6.38 -5.43
CA ILE A 135 2.94 6.12 -6.82
C ILE A 135 3.97 6.77 -7.75
N PRO A 136 4.59 6.04 -8.68
CA PRO A 136 5.54 6.61 -9.64
C PRO A 136 4.83 7.50 -10.66
N LYS A 137 5.54 8.52 -11.16
CA LYS A 137 5.00 9.52 -12.10
C LYS A 137 4.41 8.90 -13.37
N SER A 138 5.01 7.85 -13.86
CA SER A 138 4.57 7.15 -15.08
C SER A 138 3.44 6.15 -14.85
N ASN A 139 2.97 5.96 -13.62
CA ASN A 139 2.17 4.81 -13.21
C ASN A 139 2.82 3.46 -13.55
N ASP A 140 4.11 3.49 -13.82
CA ASP A 140 4.93 2.33 -14.17
C ASP A 140 6.34 2.51 -13.59
N VAL A 141 7.07 1.41 -13.45
CA VAL A 141 8.44 1.40 -12.94
C VAL A 141 9.37 1.00 -14.09
N ILE A 142 10.25 1.92 -14.48
CA ILE A 142 11.30 1.62 -15.46
C ILE A 142 12.57 1.22 -14.68
N PRO A 143 12.98 -0.05 -14.73
CA PRO A 143 14.15 -0.50 -13.97
C PRO A 143 15.43 0.06 -14.59
N VAL A 144 16.26 0.72 -13.77
CA VAL A 144 17.55 1.31 -14.21
C VAL A 144 18.57 0.23 -14.60
N ARG A 145 18.40 -1.00 -14.16
CA ARG A 145 19.38 -2.09 -14.32
C ARG A 145 18.84 -3.33 -15.02
N ASN A 146 17.81 -3.25 -15.83
CA ASN A 146 17.17 -4.43 -16.42
C ASN A 146 16.87 -5.55 -15.41
N GLN A 147 16.58 -5.19 -14.17
CA GLN A 147 16.17 -6.14 -13.15
C GLN A 147 14.70 -6.47 -13.36
N ILE A 148 14.40 -7.76 -13.41
CA ILE A 148 13.03 -8.26 -13.42
C ILE A 148 12.45 -7.96 -12.02
N LEU A 149 11.25 -7.38 -11.98
CA LEU A 149 10.49 -7.27 -10.73
C LEU A 149 10.11 -8.69 -10.32
N GLU A 150 10.62 -9.15 -9.20
CA GLU A 150 10.24 -10.41 -8.61
C GLU A 150 9.14 -10.15 -7.57
N ILE A 151 8.08 -10.97 -7.63
CA ILE A 151 7.03 -10.93 -6.61
C ILE A 151 7.58 -11.65 -5.38
N ASP A 152 7.62 -10.97 -4.25
CA ASP A 152 7.94 -11.59 -2.97
C ASP A 152 6.81 -12.53 -2.56
N LEU A 153 6.95 -13.80 -2.88
CA LEU A 153 5.94 -14.83 -2.60
C LEU A 153 5.74 -15.09 -1.09
N VAL A 154 6.67 -14.66 -0.27
CA VAL A 154 6.59 -14.85 1.20
C VAL A 154 5.72 -13.77 1.85
N ASN A 155 5.80 -12.53 1.34
CA ASN A 155 5.09 -11.38 1.89
C ASN A 155 3.97 -10.85 0.98
N THR A 156 3.71 -11.52 -0.14
CA THR A 156 2.62 -11.12 -1.04
C THR A 156 1.30 -11.71 -0.56
N VAL A 157 0.36 -10.84 -0.22
CA VAL A 157 -1.03 -11.22 0.07
C VAL A 157 -1.89 -10.90 -1.14
N THR A 158 -2.50 -11.94 -1.72
CA THR A 158 -3.48 -11.77 -2.80
C THR A 158 -4.88 -11.91 -2.20
N GLY A 159 -5.69 -10.86 -2.34
CA GLY A 159 -7.11 -10.86 -1.97
C GLY A 159 -7.98 -10.91 -3.22
N GLY A 160 -8.88 -11.86 -3.29
CA GLY A 160 -9.93 -11.91 -4.32
C GLY A 160 -11.27 -11.51 -3.73
N ASN A 161 -11.94 -10.53 -4.32
CA ASN A 161 -13.32 -10.22 -4.01
C ASN A 161 -14.21 -10.67 -5.18
N VAL A 162 -15.25 -11.42 -4.86
CA VAL A 162 -16.29 -11.71 -5.85
C VAL A 162 -17.18 -10.47 -5.95
N ASP A 163 -17.19 -9.84 -7.11
CA ASP A 163 -18.11 -8.76 -7.39
C ASP A 163 -19.52 -9.36 -7.53
N ALA A 164 -20.36 -9.09 -6.54
CA ALA A 164 -21.74 -9.50 -6.57
C ALA A 164 -22.49 -8.59 -7.55
N GLN A 165 -22.51 -8.97 -8.81
CA GLN A 165 -23.35 -8.32 -9.81
C GLN A 165 -24.82 -8.52 -9.43
N ALA A 166 -25.50 -7.43 -9.06
CA ALA A 166 -26.92 -7.44 -8.84
C ALA A 166 -27.63 -7.75 -10.16
N THR A 167 -27.97 -9.01 -10.36
CA THR A 167 -28.89 -9.38 -11.43
C THR A 167 -30.27 -8.88 -11.04
N THR A 168 -30.75 -7.85 -11.71
CA THR A 168 -32.17 -7.42 -11.64
C THR A 168 -33.04 -8.50 -12.28
N GLY A 169 -33.47 -9.44 -11.47
CA GLY A 169 -34.45 -10.50 -11.86
C GLY A 169 -35.32 -10.81 -10.68
N VAL A 170 -36.62 -10.82 -10.93
CA VAL A 170 -37.68 -11.17 -9.96
C VAL A 170 -37.38 -12.56 -9.37
N GLY A 171 -36.96 -12.61 -8.09
CA GLY A 171 -36.84 -13.87 -7.36
C GLY A 171 -35.46 -14.20 -6.79
N TYR A 172 -34.46 -13.30 -6.82
CA TYR A 172 -33.17 -13.55 -6.19
C TYR A 172 -33.03 -12.79 -4.86
N THR A 173 -32.99 -13.53 -3.77
CA THR A 173 -32.57 -12.99 -2.47
C THR A 173 -31.09 -13.35 -2.26
N VAL A 174 -30.20 -12.38 -2.43
CA VAL A 174 -28.80 -12.57 -2.08
C VAL A 174 -28.64 -12.34 -0.58
N THR A 175 -28.49 -13.41 0.17
CA THR A 175 -28.05 -13.32 1.56
C THR A 175 -26.52 -13.24 1.55
N SER A 176 -25.99 -12.03 1.63
CA SER A 176 -24.55 -11.80 1.82
C SER A 176 -24.16 -12.20 3.23
N THR A 177 -23.69 -13.42 3.40
CA THR A 177 -22.97 -13.82 4.61
C THR A 177 -21.49 -13.51 4.35
N GLY A 178 -21.04 -12.37 4.84
CA GLY A 178 -19.62 -11.99 4.77
C GLY A 178 -18.79 -12.95 5.62
N THR A 179 -18.25 -13.97 4.99
CA THR A 179 -17.21 -14.81 5.58
C THR A 179 -15.89 -14.36 4.99
N THR A 180 -15.07 -13.69 5.78
CA THR A 180 -13.67 -13.45 5.45
C THR A 180 -12.99 -14.80 5.45
N SER A 181 -12.85 -15.40 4.27
CA SER A 181 -12.12 -16.67 4.10
C SER A 181 -10.66 -16.34 3.85
N THR A 182 -9.83 -16.50 4.86
CA THR A 182 -8.38 -16.54 4.71
C THR A 182 -8.04 -17.90 4.09
N THR A 183 -7.93 -17.96 2.78
CA THR A 183 -7.51 -19.19 2.11
C THR A 183 -5.99 -19.22 2.10
N THR A 184 -5.42 -20.03 2.99
CA THR A 184 -4.02 -20.41 2.90
C THR A 184 -3.88 -21.32 1.69
N VAL A 185 -3.26 -20.80 0.62
CA VAL A 185 -2.95 -21.63 -0.56
C VAL A 185 -1.77 -22.52 -0.20
N THR A 186 -2.06 -23.77 0.15
CA THR A 186 -1.05 -24.82 0.15
C THR A 186 -0.80 -25.21 -1.31
N THR A 187 0.41 -24.99 -1.79
CA THR A 187 0.86 -25.45 -3.10
C THR A 187 0.61 -26.94 -3.26
N PRO A 188 -0.15 -27.39 -4.26
CA PRO A 188 -0.22 -28.82 -4.57
C PRO A 188 1.12 -29.25 -5.15
N SER A 189 1.81 -30.14 -4.44
CA SER A 189 2.94 -30.89 -4.99
C SER A 189 2.42 -31.81 -6.10
N SER A 190 2.49 -31.38 -7.35
CA SER A 190 2.25 -32.23 -8.50
C SER A 190 3.57 -32.86 -8.91
N THR A 191 3.79 -34.07 -8.45
CA THR A 191 4.79 -34.97 -9.05
C THR A 191 4.23 -35.41 -10.40
N PRO A 192 4.88 -35.13 -11.55
CA PRO A 192 4.42 -35.67 -12.82
C PRO A 192 4.73 -37.16 -12.84
N THR A 193 3.69 -37.99 -12.90
CA THR A 193 3.83 -39.41 -13.19
C THR A 193 4.06 -39.56 -14.67
N SER A 194 5.29 -39.85 -15.04
CA SER A 194 5.66 -40.23 -16.40
C SER A 194 5.15 -41.65 -16.67
N THR A 195 4.12 -41.76 -17.47
CA THR A 195 3.76 -43.07 -18.09
C THR A 195 4.48 -43.17 -19.43
N ALA A 196 5.49 -44.00 -19.49
CA ALA A 196 6.13 -44.42 -20.73
C ALA A 196 5.21 -45.35 -21.49
N TYR A 197 5.09 -45.10 -22.79
CA TYR A 197 4.76 -46.06 -23.80
C TYR A 197 5.99 -46.30 -24.67
#